data_37b5ef0ebe22d582bc5e672a45059164
#
_entry.id   37b5ef0ebe22d582bc5e672a45059164
#
_cell.length_a   1.000
_cell.length_b   1.000
_cell.length_c   1.000
_cell.angle_alpha   90.00
_cell.angle_beta   90.00
_cell.angle_gamma   90.00
#
_symmetry.space_group_name_H-M   'P 1'
#
loop_
_entity.id
_entity.type
_entity.pdbx_description
1 polymer ?
#
loop_
_entity_poly.entity_id
_entity_poly.type
_entity_poly.pdbx_seq_one_letter_code
_entity_poly.pdbx_strand_id
1 'polypeptide(L)'
;MWPYNTAKAAAINLAKGAALELAADAITVNVVCPGPTETGMTTGIKQVPEVYESLRRAVPLQRWGQASEVAAVIAFFASEASSFVTGAVVPVDGGITANTGQFTPRPLTK
;
A
#
# COMPACT_ATOMS: atom_id res chain seq x y z
N MET A 1 -6.24 3.25 17.40
CA MET A 1 -5.57 2.69 16.20
C MET A 1 -5.65 1.16 16.13
N TRP A 2 -5.67 0.48 17.28
CA TRP A 2 -5.76 -0.99 17.21
C TRP A 2 -7.08 -1.52 16.61
N PRO A 3 -8.27 -0.89 16.80
CA PRO A 3 -9.46 -1.35 16.08
C PRO A 3 -9.33 -1.22 14.57
N TYR A 4 -8.73 -0.12 14.09
CA TYR A 4 -8.46 0.08 12.66
C TYR A 4 -7.50 -0.98 12.12
N ASN A 5 -6.40 -1.23 12.83
CA ASN A 5 -5.41 -2.21 12.41
C ASN A 5 -6.00 -3.62 12.38
N THR A 6 -6.85 -3.95 13.36
CA THR A 6 -7.54 -5.24 13.40
C THR A 6 -8.48 -5.40 12.21
N ALA A 7 -9.25 -4.37 11.88
CA ALA A 7 -10.16 -4.39 10.74
C ALA A 7 -9.39 -4.55 9.43
N LYS A 8 -8.25 -3.87 9.28
CA LYS A 8 -7.41 -4.00 8.09
C LYS A 8 -6.83 -5.41 7.95
N ALA A 9 -6.34 -5.98 9.04
CA ALA A 9 -5.83 -7.36 9.03
C ALA A 9 -6.92 -8.36 8.67
N ALA A 10 -8.13 -8.17 9.19
CA ALA A 10 -9.28 -9.01 8.88
C ALA A 10 -9.65 -8.91 7.40
N ALA A 11 -9.62 -7.71 6.82
CA ALA A 11 -9.90 -7.50 5.39
C ALA A 11 -8.89 -8.24 4.51
N ILE A 12 -7.61 -8.21 4.88
CA ILE A 12 -6.55 -8.94 4.16
C ILE A 12 -6.81 -10.44 4.21
N ASN A 13 -7.14 -10.97 5.37
CA ASN A 13 -7.37 -12.41 5.53
C ASN A 13 -8.66 -12.84 4.84
N LEU A 14 -9.69 -12.02 4.85
CA LEU A 14 -10.93 -12.25 4.09
C LEU A 14 -10.63 -12.37 2.59
N ALA A 15 -9.80 -11.48 2.07
CA ALA A 15 -9.41 -11.53 0.66
C ALA A 15 -8.68 -12.83 0.31
N LYS A 16 -7.83 -13.33 1.19
CA LYS A 16 -7.16 -14.64 0.99
C LYS A 16 -8.17 -15.79 0.95
N GLY A 17 -9.13 -15.78 1.86
CA GLY A 17 -10.21 -16.77 1.86
C GLY A 17 -11.03 -16.71 0.57
N ALA A 18 -11.41 -15.52 0.15
CA ALA A 18 -12.13 -15.32 -1.10
C ALA A 18 -11.33 -15.79 -2.32
N ALA A 19 -10.01 -15.56 -2.32
CA ALA A 19 -9.14 -16.03 -3.40
C ALA A 19 -9.20 -17.55 -3.55
N LEU A 20 -9.20 -18.26 -2.43
CA LEU A 20 -9.29 -19.73 -2.44
C LEU A 20 -10.65 -20.23 -2.92
N GLU A 21 -11.73 -19.63 -2.45
CA GLU A 21 -13.08 -20.04 -2.81
C GLU A 21 -13.40 -19.74 -4.29
N LEU A 22 -12.99 -18.56 -4.76
CA LEU A 22 -13.33 -18.09 -6.09
C LEU A 22 -12.38 -18.61 -7.17
N ALA A 23 -11.31 -19.30 -6.79
CA ALA A 23 -10.37 -19.89 -7.74
C ALA A 23 -11.05 -20.88 -8.69
N ALA A 24 -12.03 -21.62 -8.20
CA ALA A 24 -12.79 -22.57 -9.03
C ALA A 24 -13.55 -21.88 -10.17
N ASP A 25 -13.91 -20.61 -9.98
CA ASP A 25 -14.59 -19.79 -10.98
C ASP A 25 -13.61 -18.95 -11.82
N ALA A 26 -12.31 -19.23 -11.68
CA ALA A 26 -11.23 -18.49 -12.36
C ALA A 26 -11.20 -16.98 -12.02
N ILE A 27 -11.64 -16.65 -10.82
CA ILE A 27 -11.60 -15.28 -10.30
C ILE A 27 -10.38 -15.14 -9.40
N THR A 28 -9.56 -14.11 -9.63
CA THR A 28 -8.43 -13.79 -8.79
C THR A 28 -8.80 -12.67 -7.81
N VAL A 29 -8.30 -12.77 -6.58
CA VAL A 29 -8.52 -11.77 -5.54
C VAL A 29 -7.19 -11.39 -4.93
N ASN A 30 -6.83 -10.12 -5.02
CA ASN A 30 -5.57 -9.61 -4.51
C ASN A 30 -5.81 -8.32 -3.72
N VAL A 31 -4.87 -8.00 -2.84
CA VAL A 31 -4.97 -6.81 -2.00
C VAL A 31 -3.81 -5.87 -2.30
N VAL A 32 -4.14 -4.60 -2.49
CA VAL A 32 -3.16 -3.53 -2.62
C VAL A 32 -3.22 -2.67 -1.36
N CYS A 33 -2.08 -2.47 -0.72
CA CYS A 33 -1.96 -1.74 0.55
C CYS A 33 -1.16 -0.45 0.33
N PRO A 34 -1.82 0.68 0.08
CA PRO A 34 -1.11 1.95 -0.11
C PRO A 34 -0.46 2.45 1.18
N GLY A 35 0.72 3.06 1.05
CA GLY A 35 1.31 3.89 2.10
C GLY A 35 0.87 5.36 1.96
N PRO A 36 1.67 6.31 2.51
CA PRO A 36 1.36 7.72 2.37
C PRO A 36 1.23 8.12 0.91
N THR A 37 0.04 8.46 0.50
CA THR A 37 -0.32 8.73 -0.90
C THR A 37 -1.04 10.07 -0.99
N GLU A 38 -0.62 10.90 -1.93
CA GLU A 38 -1.26 12.18 -2.19
C GLU A 38 -2.58 11.97 -2.93
N THR A 39 -3.67 12.28 -2.24
CA THR A 39 -5.03 12.19 -2.77
C THR A 39 -5.83 13.40 -2.29
N GLY A 40 -7.06 13.55 -2.77
CA GLY A 40 -7.97 14.56 -2.23
C GLY A 40 -8.19 14.42 -0.72
N MET A 41 -8.19 13.18 -0.20
CA MET A 41 -8.38 12.92 1.23
C MET A 41 -7.17 13.31 2.07
N THR A 42 -5.97 13.34 1.49
CA THR A 42 -4.73 13.66 2.22
C THR A 42 -4.30 15.12 2.04
N THR A 43 -5.05 15.92 1.30
CA THR A 43 -4.73 17.33 1.07
C THR A 43 -4.58 18.11 2.38
N GLY A 44 -5.41 17.83 3.38
CA GLY A 44 -5.31 18.49 4.68
C GLY A 44 -4.01 18.22 5.42
N ILE A 45 -3.36 17.07 5.18
CA ILE A 45 -2.08 16.71 5.80
C ILE A 45 -0.96 17.60 5.27
N LYS A 46 -1.00 17.97 3.99
CA LYS A 46 -0.04 18.90 3.40
C LYS A 46 -0.03 20.26 4.08
N GLN A 47 -1.17 20.66 4.67
CA GLN A 47 -1.30 21.92 5.39
C GLN A 47 -0.69 21.87 6.79
N VAL A 48 -0.25 20.70 7.24
CA VAL A 48 0.47 20.49 8.49
C VAL A 48 1.86 19.98 8.15
N PRO A 49 2.83 20.88 7.89
CA PRO A 49 4.15 20.48 7.36
C PRO A 49 4.87 19.45 8.23
N GLU A 50 4.73 19.53 9.54
CA GLU A 50 5.38 18.61 10.47
C GLU A 50 4.89 17.16 10.28
N VAL A 51 3.59 16.99 10.11
CA VAL A 51 2.99 15.68 9.89
C VAL A 51 3.38 15.14 8.50
N TYR A 52 3.29 16.00 7.50
CA TYR A 52 3.67 15.64 6.12
C TYR A 52 5.12 15.17 6.05
N GLU A 53 6.04 15.92 6.65
CA GLU A 53 7.46 15.58 6.65
C GLU A 53 7.77 14.34 7.50
N SER A 54 7.08 14.16 8.63
CA SER A 54 7.25 12.99 9.47
C SER A 54 6.89 11.72 8.69
N LEU A 55 5.79 11.73 7.98
CA LEU A 55 5.38 10.61 7.15
C LEU A 55 6.35 10.39 5.98
N ARG A 56 6.76 11.49 5.32
CA ARG A 56 7.75 11.41 4.24
C ARG A 56 9.05 10.73 4.69
N ARG A 57 9.54 11.12 5.86
CA ARG A 57 10.79 10.56 6.41
C ARG A 57 10.66 9.08 6.77
N ALA A 58 9.47 8.62 7.11
CA ALA A 58 9.23 7.22 7.41
C ALA A 58 9.25 6.33 6.16
N VAL A 59 9.07 6.93 4.98
CA VAL A 59 9.08 6.19 3.71
C VAL A 59 10.52 5.99 3.24
N PRO A 60 11.00 4.75 3.06
CA PRO A 60 12.37 4.52 2.56
C PRO A 60 12.69 5.23 1.23
N LEU A 61 11.73 5.35 0.33
CA LEU A 61 11.92 6.12 -0.91
C LEU A 61 11.89 7.64 -0.69
N GLN A 62 11.65 8.11 0.54
CA GLN A 62 11.75 9.52 0.96
C GLN A 62 10.82 10.46 0.21
N ARG A 63 9.67 9.97 -0.19
CA ARG A 63 8.61 10.78 -0.79
C ARG A 63 7.25 10.15 -0.56
N TRP A 64 6.21 10.96 -0.69
CA TRP A 64 4.84 10.47 -0.77
C TRP A 64 4.62 9.81 -2.13
N GLY A 65 3.76 8.79 -2.16
CA GLY A 65 3.30 8.20 -3.40
C GLY A 65 2.24 9.07 -4.08
N GLN A 66 2.07 8.84 -5.37
CA GLN A 66 1.00 9.46 -6.15
C GLN A 66 -0.14 8.45 -6.33
N ALA A 67 -1.37 8.94 -6.41
CA ALA A 67 -2.53 8.08 -6.63
C ALA A 67 -2.37 7.23 -7.89
N SER A 68 -1.74 7.79 -8.94
CA SER A 68 -1.46 7.07 -10.18
C SER A 68 -0.53 5.87 -9.98
N GLU A 69 0.36 5.92 -9.00
CA GLU A 69 1.28 4.81 -8.74
C GLU A 69 0.54 3.63 -8.09
N VAL A 70 -0.41 3.92 -7.21
CA VAL A 70 -1.28 2.88 -6.65
C VAL A 70 -2.22 2.34 -7.74
N ALA A 71 -2.80 3.21 -8.54
CA ALA A 71 -3.69 2.83 -9.64
C ALA A 71 -3.01 1.92 -10.65
N ALA A 72 -1.72 2.14 -10.93
CA ALA A 72 -0.95 1.30 -11.86
C ALA A 72 -0.87 -0.15 -11.36
N VAL A 73 -0.70 -0.37 -10.06
CA VAL A 73 -0.66 -1.72 -9.49
C VAL A 73 -2.04 -2.37 -9.54
N ILE A 74 -3.10 -1.61 -9.24
CA ILE A 74 -4.47 -2.11 -9.37
C ILE A 74 -4.77 -2.50 -10.82
N ALA A 75 -4.36 -1.68 -11.77
CA ALA A 75 -4.55 -1.97 -13.19
C ALA A 75 -3.83 -3.25 -13.62
N PHE A 76 -2.63 -3.49 -13.09
CA PHE A 76 -1.92 -4.74 -13.32
C PHE A 76 -2.75 -5.94 -12.86
N PHE A 77 -3.31 -5.88 -11.66
CA PHE A 77 -4.15 -6.97 -11.15
C PHE A 77 -5.47 -7.12 -11.91
N ALA A 78 -5.95 -6.09 -12.57
CA ALA A 78 -7.15 -6.13 -13.40
C ALA A 78 -6.87 -6.62 -14.82
N SER A 79 -5.60 -6.89 -15.16
CA SER A 79 -5.20 -7.27 -16.52
C SER A 79 -4.83 -8.73 -16.63
N GLU A 80 -4.72 -9.22 -17.86
CA GLU A 80 -4.25 -10.58 -18.15
C GLU A 80 -2.81 -10.82 -17.71
N ALA A 81 -2.02 -9.76 -17.52
CA ALA A 81 -0.64 -9.87 -17.04
C ALA A 81 -0.55 -10.53 -15.67
N SER A 82 -1.61 -10.43 -14.85
CA SER A 82 -1.68 -11.05 -13.53
C SER A 82 -2.52 -12.32 -13.48
N SER A 83 -2.73 -12.98 -14.61
CA SER A 83 -3.68 -14.12 -14.73
C SER A 83 -3.35 -15.31 -13.83
N PHE A 84 -2.11 -15.43 -13.35
CA PHE A 84 -1.71 -16.51 -12.45
C PHE A 84 -1.45 -16.00 -11.02
N VAL A 85 -1.90 -14.78 -10.68
CA VAL A 85 -1.72 -14.17 -9.37
C VAL A 85 -3.06 -14.08 -8.65
N THR A 86 -3.18 -14.77 -7.52
CA THR A 86 -4.34 -14.67 -6.64
C THR A 86 -3.88 -14.84 -5.19
N GLY A 87 -4.57 -14.19 -4.26
CA GLY A 87 -4.22 -14.25 -2.84
C GLY A 87 -3.01 -13.42 -2.46
N ALA A 88 -2.51 -12.57 -3.36
CA ALA A 88 -1.36 -11.73 -3.08
C ALA A 88 -1.76 -10.51 -2.25
N VAL A 89 -0.83 -10.08 -1.40
CA VAL A 89 -0.93 -8.83 -0.64
C VAL A 89 0.27 -7.98 -1.01
N VAL A 90 0.03 -6.87 -1.69
CA VAL A 90 1.12 -6.05 -2.26
C VAL A 90 1.11 -4.66 -1.64
N PRO A 91 2.09 -4.35 -0.80
CA PRO A 91 2.28 -2.98 -0.32
C PRO A 91 2.73 -2.08 -1.47
N VAL A 92 2.12 -0.90 -1.57
CA VAL A 92 2.53 0.17 -2.48
C VAL A 92 2.81 1.38 -1.59
N ASP A 93 3.92 1.32 -0.87
CA ASP A 93 4.18 2.17 0.29
C ASP A 93 5.59 2.74 0.34
N GLY A 94 6.33 2.65 -0.75
CA GLY A 94 7.70 3.15 -0.80
C GLY A 94 8.67 2.42 0.12
N GLY A 95 8.29 1.26 0.63
CA GLY A 95 9.14 0.40 1.45
C GLY A 95 8.87 0.43 2.96
N ILE A 96 7.83 1.13 3.42
CA ILE A 96 7.56 1.23 4.87
C ILE A 96 7.46 -0.14 5.52
N THR A 97 6.68 -1.04 4.95
CA THR A 97 6.44 -2.36 5.56
C THR A 97 7.61 -3.33 5.36
N ALA A 98 8.57 -3.00 4.52
CA ALA A 98 9.80 -3.77 4.39
C ALA A 98 10.82 -3.42 5.49
N ASN A 99 10.56 -2.35 6.24
CA ASN A 99 11.48 -1.86 7.26
C ASN A 99 11.43 -2.73 8.51
N THR A 100 12.59 -3.25 8.90
CA THR A 100 12.76 -4.07 10.12
C THR A 100 13.24 -3.25 11.31
N GLY A 101 13.12 -1.93 11.25
CA GLY A 101 13.65 -1.01 12.27
C GLY A 101 15.08 -0.55 12.00
N GLN A 102 15.68 -1.02 10.92
CA GLN A 102 17.07 -0.69 10.57
C GLN A 102 17.19 0.50 9.61
N PHE A 103 16.09 0.92 9.05
CA PHE A 103 16.12 2.02 8.09
C PHE A 103 16.42 3.35 8.78
N THR A 104 17.42 4.04 8.29
CA THR A 104 17.73 5.41 8.70
C THR A 104 17.75 6.28 7.44
N PRO A 105 16.91 7.32 7.38
CA PRO A 105 16.92 8.22 6.23
C PRO A 105 18.30 8.84 6.06
N ARG A 106 18.81 8.82 4.83
CA ARG A 106 20.02 9.57 4.53
C ARG A 106 19.71 11.07 4.52
N PRO A 107 20.64 11.91 4.94
CA PRO A 107 20.48 13.34 4.72
C PRO A 107 20.26 13.62 3.24
N LEU A 108 19.32 14.53 2.94
CA LEU A 108 19.12 14.94 1.56
C LEU A 108 20.37 15.68 1.12
N THR A 109 21.10 15.09 0.18
CA THR A 109 22.22 15.77 -0.48
C THR A 109 21.67 16.59 -1.63
N LYS A 110 22.12 17.85 -1.70
CA LYS A 110 21.75 18.72 -2.81
C LYS A 110 22.50 18.31 -4.08
#